data_d510dcfeb8f19b5b1ae8ee0c95b4d62e
#
_entry.id   d510dcfeb8f19b5b1ae8ee0c95b4d62e
#
_cell.length_a   1.000
_cell.length_b   1.000
_cell.length_c   1.000
_cell.angle_alpha   90.00
_cell.angle_beta   90.00
_cell.angle_gamma   90.00
#
_symmetry.space_group_name_H-M   'P 1'
#
loop_
_entity.id
_entity.type
_entity.pdbx_description
1 polymer ?
#
loop_
_entity_poly.entity_id
_entity_poly.type
_entity_poly.pdbx_seq_one_letter_code
_entity_poly.pdbx_strand_id
1 'polypeptide(L)'
;CSGFTKYVYARIGYYLNPSSKVQFTQGRPVKKNELRAGDLVFFGGSKAINTVGHVGIVVDVSKDGKSFRFIHASNRGVVIDRFPDMEYYVKRYIGARRILP
;
A
#
# COMPACT_ATOMS: atom_id res chain seq x y z
N CYS A 1 -3.88 -7.64 -6.41
CA CYS A 1 -3.42 -6.29 -6.00
C CYS A 1 -1.90 -6.16 -6.05
N SER A 2 -1.17 -7.19 -5.65
CA SER A 2 0.30 -7.16 -5.72
C SER A 2 0.81 -7.12 -7.16
N GLY A 3 0.06 -7.68 -8.10
CA GLY A 3 0.39 -7.59 -9.52
C GLY A 3 0.31 -6.16 -10.05
N PHE A 4 -0.63 -5.37 -9.55
CA PHE A 4 -0.77 -3.97 -9.91
C PHE A 4 0.46 -3.16 -9.46
N THR A 5 0.88 -3.31 -8.20
CA THR A 5 2.05 -2.59 -7.68
C THR A 5 3.32 -3.02 -8.40
N LYS A 6 3.47 -4.32 -8.67
CA LYS A 6 4.59 -4.84 -9.44
C LYS A 6 4.64 -4.20 -10.83
N TYR A 7 3.49 -4.11 -11.50
CA TYR A 7 3.40 -3.52 -12.83
C TYR A 7 3.82 -2.05 -12.82
N VAL A 8 3.29 -1.28 -11.88
CA VAL A 8 3.59 0.16 -11.79
C VAL A 8 5.08 0.39 -11.55
N TYR A 9 5.67 -0.32 -10.60
CA TYR A 9 7.09 -0.15 -10.27
C TYR A 9 8.01 -0.65 -11.36
N ALA A 10 7.63 -1.70 -12.09
CA ALA A 10 8.41 -2.20 -13.22
C ALA A 10 8.55 -1.12 -14.31
N ARG A 11 7.54 -0.28 -14.49
CA ARG A 11 7.58 0.78 -15.49
C ARG A 11 8.59 1.87 -15.18
N ILE A 12 9.01 2.00 -13.93
CA ILE A 12 10.04 2.96 -13.52
C ILE A 12 11.35 2.29 -13.12
N GLY A 13 11.52 1.02 -13.50
CA GLY A 13 12.79 0.31 -13.35
C GLY A 13 12.99 -0.41 -12.02
N TYR A 14 11.95 -0.57 -11.22
CA TYR A 14 12.04 -1.27 -9.93
C TYR A 14 11.30 -2.60 -9.97
N TYR A 15 12.01 -3.67 -9.66
CA TYR A 15 11.41 -5.00 -9.63
C TYR A 15 10.81 -5.31 -8.28
N LEU A 16 9.50 -5.58 -8.25
CA LEU A 16 8.82 -6.05 -7.05
C LEU A 16 8.41 -7.50 -7.22
N ASN A 17 8.46 -8.26 -6.13
CA ASN A 17 7.99 -9.63 -6.12
C ASN A 17 6.47 -9.64 -6.39
N PRO A 18 5.93 -10.62 -7.12
CA PRO A 18 4.49 -10.69 -7.36
C PRO A 18 3.64 -10.94 -6.12
N SER A 19 4.21 -11.38 -5.00
CA SER A 19 3.47 -11.62 -3.76
C SER A 19 3.48 -10.39 -2.87
N SER A 20 2.30 -9.97 -2.38
CA SER A 20 2.22 -8.85 -1.43
C SER A 20 2.94 -9.16 -0.11
N LYS A 21 2.94 -10.42 0.31
CA LYS A 21 3.68 -10.83 1.52
C LYS A 21 5.18 -10.60 1.37
N VAL A 22 5.74 -10.91 0.19
CA VAL A 22 7.15 -10.70 -0.07
C VAL A 22 7.44 -9.21 -0.32
N GLN A 23 6.56 -8.50 -1.01
CA GLN A 23 6.71 -7.06 -1.18
C GLN A 23 6.82 -6.35 0.17
N PHE A 24 6.14 -6.84 1.20
CA PHE A 24 6.21 -6.29 2.55
C PHE A 24 7.60 -6.43 3.18
N THR A 25 8.49 -7.21 2.60
CA THR A 25 9.88 -7.34 3.06
C THR A 25 10.86 -6.54 2.20
N GLN A 26 10.39 -5.94 1.10
CA GLN A 26 11.24 -5.18 0.19
C GLN A 26 11.28 -3.71 0.62
N GLY A 27 12.37 -3.04 0.28
CA GLY A 27 12.57 -1.65 0.66
C GLY A 27 12.78 -1.49 2.16
N ARG A 28 12.49 -0.31 2.69
CA ARG A 28 12.63 -0.03 4.12
C ARG A 28 11.25 0.23 4.76
N PRO A 29 11.08 -0.12 6.05
CA PRO A 29 9.81 0.15 6.72
C PRO A 29 9.60 1.65 6.91
N VAL A 30 8.35 2.09 6.82
CA VAL A 30 7.96 3.49 6.98
C VAL A 30 6.80 3.55 7.97
N LYS A 31 6.90 4.47 8.93
CA LYS A 31 5.80 4.70 9.87
C LYS A 31 4.65 5.41 9.15
N LYS A 32 3.43 5.15 9.62
CA LYS A 32 2.23 5.73 9.00
C LYS A 32 2.28 7.26 8.96
N ASN A 33 2.83 7.90 9.98
CA ASN A 33 2.94 9.35 10.04
C ASN A 33 4.10 9.91 9.22
N GLU A 34 4.87 9.05 8.56
CA GLU A 34 6.02 9.45 7.73
C GLU A 34 5.83 9.07 6.25
N LEU A 35 4.61 8.71 5.86
CA LEU A 35 4.32 8.30 4.49
C LEU A 35 4.56 9.41 3.48
N ARG A 36 4.96 9.01 2.28
CA ARG A 36 5.13 9.89 1.12
C ARG A 36 4.50 9.26 -0.11
N ALA A 37 4.21 10.07 -1.11
CA ALA A 37 3.73 9.57 -2.39
C ALA A 37 4.72 8.53 -2.94
N GLY A 38 4.19 7.43 -3.44
CA GLY A 38 5.00 6.32 -3.95
C GLY A 38 5.27 5.21 -2.94
N ASP A 39 5.04 5.44 -1.65
CA ASP A 39 5.20 4.37 -0.66
C ASP A 39 4.15 3.29 -0.86
N LEU A 40 4.50 2.05 -0.50
CA LEU A 40 3.56 0.94 -0.50
C LEU A 40 2.90 0.83 0.87
N VAL A 41 1.59 0.68 0.90
CA VAL A 41 0.83 0.45 2.14
C VAL A 41 0.19 -0.93 2.06
N PHE A 42 0.26 -1.69 3.17
CA PHE A 42 -0.12 -3.09 3.22
C PHE A 42 -1.26 -3.31 4.21
N PHE A 43 -2.19 -4.15 3.81
CA PHE A 43 -3.40 -4.45 4.58
C PHE A 43 -3.58 -5.95 4.72
N GLY A 44 -4.27 -6.36 5.78
CA GLY A 44 -4.64 -7.76 5.97
C GLY A 44 -5.67 -8.22 4.94
N GLY A 45 -5.71 -9.51 4.70
CA GLY A 45 -6.70 -10.12 3.83
C GLY A 45 -8.08 -10.16 4.47
N SER A 46 -9.10 -10.45 3.67
CA SER A 46 -10.49 -10.50 4.15
C SER A 46 -10.71 -11.57 5.22
N LYS A 47 -9.98 -12.69 5.16
CA LYS A 47 -10.10 -13.80 6.10
C LYS A 47 -9.00 -13.83 7.16
N ALA A 48 -7.91 -13.09 6.95
CA ALA A 48 -6.75 -13.09 7.84
C ALA A 48 -6.26 -11.65 8.01
N ILE A 49 -6.91 -10.93 8.90
CA ILE A 49 -6.73 -9.50 9.11
C ILE A 49 -5.29 -9.12 9.49
N ASN A 50 -4.55 -10.05 10.12
CA ASN A 50 -3.18 -9.82 10.57
C ASN A 50 -2.13 -10.37 9.61
N THR A 51 -2.55 -10.89 8.46
CA THR A 51 -1.64 -11.43 7.45
C THR A 51 -1.75 -10.58 6.19
N VAL A 52 -0.61 -10.12 5.66
CA VAL A 52 -0.60 -9.29 4.44
C VAL A 52 -1.34 -10.02 3.31
N GLY A 53 -2.36 -9.37 2.77
CA GLY A 53 -3.16 -9.90 1.66
C GLY A 53 -3.54 -8.84 0.65
N HIS A 54 -3.18 -7.58 0.89
CA HIS A 54 -3.52 -6.48 -0.01
C HIS A 54 -2.47 -5.38 0.08
N VAL A 55 -2.23 -4.69 -1.04
CA VAL A 55 -1.23 -3.62 -1.10
C VAL A 55 -1.75 -2.50 -2.00
N GLY A 56 -1.39 -1.27 -1.65
CA GLY A 56 -1.68 -0.10 -2.48
C GLY A 56 -0.46 0.83 -2.54
N ILE A 57 -0.55 1.86 -3.38
CA ILE A 57 0.49 2.86 -3.54
C ILE A 57 -0.05 4.20 -3.08
N VAL A 58 0.67 4.87 -2.18
CA VAL A 58 0.28 6.19 -1.68
C VAL A 58 0.36 7.20 -2.82
N VAL A 59 -0.72 7.95 -3.03
CA VAL A 59 -0.82 9.00 -4.03
C VAL A 59 -0.41 10.34 -3.45
N ASP A 60 -0.94 10.67 -2.28
CA ASP A 60 -0.59 11.88 -1.54
C ASP A 60 -0.92 11.72 -0.06
N VAL A 61 -0.42 12.63 0.75
CA VAL A 61 -0.57 12.60 2.20
C VAL A 61 -1.04 13.98 2.64
N SER A 62 -1.91 14.02 3.65
CA SER A 62 -2.38 15.30 4.22
C SER A 62 -1.24 16.02 4.92
N LYS A 63 -1.38 17.35 5.08
CA LYS A 63 -0.35 18.18 5.73
C LYS A 63 -0.09 17.76 7.18
N ASP A 64 -1.11 17.29 7.87
CA ASP A 64 -0.99 16.86 9.27
C ASP A 64 -0.48 15.42 9.42
N GLY A 65 -0.29 14.71 8.31
CA GLY A 65 0.18 13.32 8.31
C GLY A 65 -0.83 12.30 8.81
N LYS A 66 -2.08 12.70 9.05
CA LYS A 66 -3.10 11.82 9.64
C LYS A 66 -3.94 11.09 8.60
N SER A 67 -3.89 11.50 7.35
CA SER A 67 -4.64 10.86 6.28
C SER A 67 -3.81 10.79 5.01
N PHE A 68 -4.15 9.85 4.14
CA PHE A 68 -3.50 9.71 2.84
C PHE A 68 -4.47 9.08 1.85
N ARG A 69 -4.23 9.32 0.57
CA ARG A 69 -4.94 8.62 -0.50
C ARG A 69 -4.02 7.57 -1.08
N PHE A 70 -4.60 6.44 -1.45
CA PHE A 70 -3.83 5.35 -2.04
C PHE A 70 -4.59 4.76 -3.22
N ILE A 71 -3.83 4.40 -4.25
CA ILE A 71 -4.36 3.73 -5.44
C ILE A 71 -4.09 2.23 -5.32
N HIS A 72 -5.08 1.43 -5.61
CA HIS A 72 -4.97 -0.02 -5.48
C HIS A 72 -5.96 -0.73 -6.39
N ALA A 73 -5.67 -1.99 -6.68
CA ALA A 73 -6.57 -2.85 -7.43
C ALA A 73 -7.50 -3.56 -6.46
N SER A 74 -8.80 -3.30 -6.57
CA SER A 74 -9.82 -3.89 -5.72
C SER A 74 -10.84 -4.63 -6.59
N ASN A 75 -11.86 -5.22 -5.97
CA ASN A 75 -12.96 -5.82 -6.72
C ASN A 75 -13.80 -4.77 -7.43
N ARG A 76 -13.63 -3.48 -7.13
CA ARG A 76 -14.24 -2.36 -7.87
C ARG A 76 -13.39 -1.91 -9.05
N GLY A 77 -12.25 -2.58 -9.32
CA GLY A 77 -11.25 -2.18 -10.30
C GLY A 77 -10.12 -1.41 -9.64
N VAL A 78 -9.32 -0.69 -10.43
CA VAL A 78 -8.26 0.17 -9.91
C VAL A 78 -8.90 1.47 -9.46
N VAL A 79 -8.82 1.76 -8.16
CA VAL A 79 -9.48 2.90 -7.54
C VAL A 79 -8.54 3.63 -6.59
N ILE A 80 -8.87 4.88 -6.28
CA ILE A 80 -8.18 5.66 -5.26
C ILE A 80 -9.13 5.80 -4.07
N ASP A 81 -8.67 5.36 -2.90
CA ASP A 81 -9.40 5.50 -1.65
C ASP A 81 -8.61 6.37 -0.68
N ARG A 82 -9.31 6.99 0.26
CA ARG A 82 -8.68 7.80 1.29
C ARG A 82 -8.70 7.04 2.61
N PHE A 83 -7.52 6.94 3.24
CA PHE A 83 -7.40 6.43 4.60
C PHE A 83 -7.50 7.63 5.56
N PRO A 84 -8.34 7.64 6.58
CA PRO A 84 -9.03 6.52 7.24
C PRO A 84 -10.54 6.45 6.94
N ASP A 85 -11.00 6.85 5.75
CA ASP A 85 -12.44 6.94 5.46
C ASP A 85 -13.14 5.58 5.45
N MET A 86 -12.43 4.51 5.07
CA MET A 86 -13.01 3.17 5.01
C MET A 86 -12.54 2.33 6.19
N GLU A 87 -13.47 2.01 7.08
CA GLU A 87 -13.18 1.18 8.26
C GLU A 87 -12.54 -0.16 7.88
N TYR A 88 -12.93 -0.73 6.76
CA TYR A 88 -12.36 -1.97 6.26
C TYR A 88 -10.83 -1.91 6.22
N TYR A 89 -10.27 -0.82 5.67
CA TYR A 89 -8.82 -0.66 5.54
C TYR A 89 -8.18 -0.18 6.84
N VAL A 90 -8.88 0.61 7.63
CA VAL A 90 -8.38 1.05 8.94
C VAL A 90 -8.09 -0.14 9.84
N LYS A 91 -9.01 -1.10 9.89
CA LYS A 91 -8.85 -2.31 10.70
C LYS A 91 -7.76 -3.23 10.18
N ARG A 92 -7.46 -3.18 8.90
CA ARG A 92 -6.54 -4.12 8.24
C ARG A 92 -5.17 -3.54 7.97
N TYR A 93 -4.94 -2.28 8.28
CA TYR A 93 -3.63 -1.67 8.04
C TYR A 93 -2.55 -2.42 8.82
N ILE A 94 -1.48 -2.83 8.12
CA ILE A 94 -0.37 -3.57 8.72
C ILE A 94 0.90 -2.74 8.76
N GLY A 95 1.23 -2.06 7.68
CA GLY A 95 2.44 -1.28 7.63
C GLY A 95 2.71 -0.74 6.24
N ALA A 96 3.89 -0.16 6.08
CA ALA A 96 4.28 0.46 4.82
C ALA A 96 5.76 0.22 4.53
N ARG A 97 6.11 0.28 3.25
CA ARG A 97 7.48 0.13 2.77
C ARG A 97 7.79 1.23 1.76
N ARG A 98 9.02 1.72 1.79
CA ARG A 98 9.52 2.68 0.81
C ARG A 98 10.51 1.98 -0.11
N ILE A 99 10.14 1.89 -1.39
CA ILE A 99 10.98 1.29 -2.42
C ILE A 99 11.85 2.36 -3.08
N LEU A 100 11.27 3.53 -3.31
CA LEU A 100 11.99 4.66 -3.92
C LEU A 100 12.99 5.26 -2.92
N PRO A 101 14.14 5.75 -3.40
CA PRO A 101 15.14 6.37 -2.54
C PRO A 101 14.67 7.69 -1.91
#